data_0831a86e9c08319d0f1328544d322ac2
#
_entry.id   0831a86e9c08319d0f1328544d322ac2
#
_cell.length_a   1.000
_cell.length_b   1.000
_cell.length_c   1.000
_cell.angle_alpha   90.00
_cell.angle_beta   90.00
_cell.angle_gamma   90.00
#
_symmetry.space_group_name_H-M   'P 1'
#
loop_
_entity.id
_entity.type
_entity.pdbx_description
1 polymer ?
#
loop_
_entity_poly.entity_id
_entity_poly.type
_entity_poly.pdbx_seq_one_letter_code
_entity_poly.pdbx_strand_id
1 'polypeptide(L)'
;MNTAGGFWARRLRWRLIGAWRWPLFLILTVLDALIVHWLPPNGTQALFVPALVVCSFANLFLIGAVAPWLARRLVARQGERPPSSTFPPANHLELLTDRIAAIVLALTTVGLLIAGAGNHKVVVAATDRLARGGAAARDFALVHGAADIKRNARAANINSHELEQDGLFRMCIPYDDPTRAFCMYVDASKKPPTVKPDTDTRPNGAVFRNP
;
A
#
# COMPACT_ATOMS: atom_id res chain seq x y z
N MET A 1 -21.02 -12.41 -51.05
CA MET A 1 -19.61 -12.87 -50.93
C MET A 1 -18.86 -11.93 -49.98
N ASN A 2 -18.05 -12.42 -49.11
CA ASN A 2 -17.24 -11.79 -48.03
C ASN A 2 -17.78 -11.95 -46.60
N THR A 3 -18.18 -13.17 -46.22
CA THR A 3 -18.50 -13.50 -44.82
C THR A 3 -17.29 -13.99 -44.00
N ALA A 4 -16.19 -14.42 -44.65
CA ALA A 4 -15.01 -14.95 -43.99
C ALA A 4 -14.19 -13.87 -43.26
N GLY A 5 -14.03 -12.69 -43.88
CA GLY A 5 -13.27 -11.59 -43.24
C GLY A 5 -13.93 -11.02 -41.96
N GLY A 6 -15.26 -11.01 -41.95
CA GLY A 6 -16.00 -10.56 -40.76
C GLY A 6 -15.93 -11.52 -39.57
N PHE A 7 -15.75 -12.82 -39.80
CA PHE A 7 -15.60 -13.82 -38.75
C PHE A 7 -14.23 -13.72 -38.06
N TRP A 8 -13.16 -13.58 -38.85
CA TRP A 8 -11.80 -13.43 -38.33
C TRP A 8 -11.62 -12.11 -37.62
N ALA A 9 -12.16 -11.00 -38.13
CA ALA A 9 -12.11 -9.70 -37.45
C ALA A 9 -12.90 -9.71 -36.14
N ARG A 10 -14.06 -10.39 -36.09
CA ARG A 10 -14.83 -10.57 -34.83
C ARG A 10 -14.10 -11.46 -33.83
N ARG A 11 -13.48 -12.56 -34.30
CA ARG A 11 -12.70 -13.47 -33.42
C ARG A 11 -11.43 -12.83 -32.91
N LEU A 12 -10.76 -12.02 -33.74
CA LEU A 12 -9.60 -11.24 -33.34
C LEU A 12 -9.99 -10.14 -32.32
N ARG A 13 -11.10 -9.46 -32.59
CA ARG A 13 -11.65 -8.45 -31.69
C ARG A 13 -12.12 -9.07 -30.37
N TRP A 14 -12.67 -10.28 -30.40
CA TRP A 14 -13.05 -11.01 -29.18
C TRP A 14 -11.84 -11.51 -28.39
N ARG A 15 -10.81 -12.00 -29.07
CA ARG A 15 -9.52 -12.35 -28.44
C ARG A 15 -8.80 -11.12 -27.89
N LEU A 16 -8.83 -10.01 -28.58
CA LEU A 16 -8.23 -8.76 -28.12
C LEU A 16 -9.00 -8.17 -26.94
N ILE A 17 -10.33 -8.19 -26.94
CA ILE A 17 -11.14 -7.64 -25.85
C ILE A 17 -11.15 -8.58 -24.63
N GLY A 18 -11.22 -9.90 -24.81
CA GLY A 18 -11.10 -10.87 -23.71
C GLY A 18 -9.65 -11.12 -23.27
N ALA A 19 -8.66 -10.98 -24.17
CA ALA A 19 -7.25 -11.10 -23.84
C ALA A 19 -6.68 -9.87 -23.12
N TRP A 20 -7.37 -8.73 -23.11
CA TRP A 20 -6.94 -7.50 -22.41
C TRP A 20 -7.07 -7.59 -20.90
N ARG A 21 -7.85 -8.51 -20.37
CA ARG A 21 -8.03 -8.70 -18.93
C ARG A 21 -6.72 -8.94 -18.20
N TRP A 22 -5.87 -9.83 -18.70
CA TRP A 22 -4.59 -10.17 -18.09
C TRP A 22 -3.54 -9.06 -18.22
N PRO A 23 -3.29 -8.49 -19.40
CA PRO A 23 -2.38 -7.35 -19.54
C PRO A 23 -2.83 -6.15 -18.71
N LEU A 24 -4.14 -5.84 -18.72
CA LEU A 24 -4.68 -4.74 -17.93
C LEU A 24 -4.51 -4.98 -16.43
N PHE A 25 -4.78 -6.19 -15.95
CA PHE A 25 -4.55 -6.58 -14.56
C PHE A 25 -3.08 -6.38 -14.17
N LEU A 26 -2.14 -6.88 -14.96
CA LEU A 26 -0.72 -6.74 -14.67
C LEU A 26 -0.28 -5.27 -14.66
N ILE A 27 -0.66 -4.51 -15.68
CA ILE A 27 -0.29 -3.09 -15.80
C ILE A 27 -0.87 -2.28 -14.62
N LEU A 28 -2.16 -2.44 -14.31
CA LEU A 28 -2.78 -1.69 -13.23
C LEU A 28 -2.25 -2.13 -11.86
N THR A 29 -1.98 -3.42 -11.66
CA THR A 29 -1.39 -3.90 -10.40
C THR A 29 0.01 -3.32 -10.15
N VAL A 30 0.86 -3.27 -11.18
CA VAL A 30 2.18 -2.63 -11.07
C VAL A 30 2.02 -1.12 -10.85
N LEU A 31 1.09 -0.49 -11.54
CA LEU A 31 0.81 0.94 -11.37
C LEU A 31 0.29 1.25 -9.96
N ASP A 32 -0.62 0.45 -9.43
CA ASP A 32 -1.12 0.56 -8.06
C ASP A 32 0.01 0.41 -7.04
N ALA A 33 0.91 -0.57 -7.24
CA ALA A 33 2.07 -0.77 -6.39
C ALA A 33 3.04 0.42 -6.45
N LEU A 34 3.26 1.01 -7.61
CA LEU A 34 4.05 2.22 -7.79
C LEU A 34 3.40 3.42 -7.10
N ILE A 35 2.08 3.59 -7.23
CA ILE A 35 1.33 4.64 -6.54
C ILE A 35 1.48 4.48 -5.02
N VAL A 36 1.26 3.28 -4.48
CA VAL A 36 1.40 3.01 -3.03
C VAL A 36 2.85 3.23 -2.56
N HIS A 37 3.83 2.93 -3.39
CA HIS A 37 5.25 3.15 -3.06
C HIS A 37 5.64 4.64 -3.07
N TRP A 38 5.25 5.39 -4.12
CA TRP A 38 5.68 6.79 -4.31
C TRP A 38 4.71 7.81 -3.70
N LEU A 39 3.42 7.46 -3.65
CA LEU A 39 2.31 8.29 -3.17
C LEU A 39 1.46 7.49 -2.17
N PRO A 40 2.02 7.06 -1.02
CA PRO A 40 1.28 6.22 -0.09
C PRO A 40 0.02 6.95 0.39
N PRO A 41 -1.14 6.29 0.34
CA PRO A 41 -2.40 6.88 0.80
C PRO A 41 -2.44 7.08 2.31
N ASN A 42 -1.67 6.30 3.07
CA ASN A 42 -1.59 6.35 4.53
C ASN A 42 -0.18 6.03 5.02
N GLY A 43 0.23 6.62 6.16
CA GLY A 43 1.41 6.23 6.91
C GLY A 43 2.74 6.61 6.26
N THR A 44 3.72 5.72 6.38
CA THR A 44 5.07 5.86 5.82
C THR A 44 5.18 5.18 4.46
N GLN A 45 6.21 5.53 3.70
CA GLN A 45 6.46 4.90 2.40
C GLN A 45 6.62 3.38 2.52
N ALA A 46 5.76 2.64 1.82
CA ALA A 46 5.84 1.19 1.75
C ALA A 46 6.98 0.75 0.81
N LEU A 47 7.67 -0.33 1.14
CA LEU A 47 8.61 -0.96 0.21
C LEU A 47 7.84 -1.48 -1.01
N PHE A 48 8.45 -1.39 -2.22
CA PHE A 48 7.80 -1.76 -3.47
C PHE A 48 7.29 -3.22 -3.50
N VAL A 49 8.11 -4.16 -3.03
CA VAL A 49 7.75 -5.61 -3.06
C VAL A 49 6.52 -5.92 -2.19
N PRO A 50 6.45 -5.52 -0.91
CA PRO A 50 5.23 -5.66 -0.13
C PRO A 50 4.01 -4.95 -0.75
N ALA A 51 4.19 -3.74 -1.30
CA ALA A 51 3.11 -3.02 -1.97
C ALA A 51 2.59 -3.81 -3.19
N LEU A 52 3.48 -4.38 -4.00
CA LEU A 52 3.10 -5.20 -5.16
C LEU A 52 2.31 -6.46 -4.73
N VAL A 53 2.72 -7.12 -3.67
CA VAL A 53 2.02 -8.30 -3.14
C VAL A 53 0.61 -7.92 -2.68
N VAL A 54 0.48 -6.87 -1.87
CA VAL A 54 -0.83 -6.41 -1.37
C VAL A 54 -1.74 -5.98 -2.53
N CYS A 55 -1.25 -5.17 -3.48
CA CYS A 55 -2.02 -4.75 -4.64
C CYS A 55 -2.43 -5.94 -5.53
N SER A 56 -1.57 -6.95 -5.67
CA SER A 56 -1.90 -8.17 -6.42
C SER A 56 -3.08 -8.92 -5.81
N PHE A 57 -3.06 -9.16 -4.50
CA PHE A 57 -4.16 -9.82 -3.80
C PHE A 57 -5.45 -8.98 -3.82
N ALA A 58 -5.35 -7.67 -3.61
CA ALA A 58 -6.50 -6.77 -3.67
C ALA A 58 -7.15 -6.81 -5.07
N ASN A 59 -6.36 -6.67 -6.13
CA ASN A 59 -6.85 -6.68 -7.51
C ASN A 59 -7.41 -8.06 -7.93
N LEU A 60 -6.80 -9.17 -7.48
CA LEU A 60 -7.35 -10.51 -7.66
C LEU A 60 -8.72 -10.66 -6.98
N PHE A 61 -8.87 -10.15 -5.76
CA PHE A 61 -10.15 -10.13 -5.06
C PHE A 61 -11.20 -9.30 -5.80
N LEU A 62 -10.84 -8.12 -6.30
CA LEU A 62 -11.73 -7.27 -7.09
C LEU A 62 -12.23 -7.96 -8.35
N ILE A 63 -11.35 -8.63 -9.09
CA ILE A 63 -11.71 -9.36 -10.32
C ILE A 63 -12.50 -10.64 -10.01
N GLY A 64 -12.05 -11.40 -9.00
CA GLY A 64 -12.60 -12.73 -8.70
C GLY A 64 -13.90 -12.73 -7.91
N ALA A 65 -14.10 -11.76 -7.04
CA ALA A 65 -15.26 -11.69 -6.15
C ALA A 65 -16.19 -10.49 -6.45
N VAL A 66 -15.61 -9.28 -6.51
CA VAL A 66 -16.42 -8.05 -6.60
C VAL A 66 -17.04 -7.89 -7.99
N ALA A 67 -16.27 -8.06 -9.05
CA ALA A 67 -16.78 -7.86 -10.40
C ALA A 67 -17.91 -8.85 -10.80
N PRO A 68 -17.80 -10.16 -10.52
CA PRO A 68 -18.91 -11.10 -10.79
C PRO A 68 -20.14 -10.82 -9.92
N TRP A 69 -19.94 -10.41 -8.66
CA TRP A 69 -21.04 -10.04 -7.78
C TRP A 69 -21.81 -8.82 -8.29
N LEU A 70 -21.09 -7.76 -8.70
CA LEU A 70 -21.68 -6.56 -9.32
C LEU A 70 -22.40 -6.89 -10.61
N ALA A 71 -21.80 -7.71 -11.48
CA ALA A 71 -22.41 -8.13 -12.75
C ALA A 71 -23.74 -8.82 -12.51
N ARG A 72 -23.80 -9.81 -11.61
CA ARG A 72 -25.04 -10.50 -11.25
C ARG A 72 -26.10 -9.55 -10.68
N ARG A 73 -25.68 -8.61 -9.81
CA ARG A 73 -26.58 -7.64 -9.21
C ARG A 73 -27.17 -6.66 -10.23
N LEU A 74 -26.38 -6.25 -11.23
CA LEU A 74 -26.84 -5.37 -12.31
C LEU A 74 -27.81 -6.10 -13.23
N VAL A 75 -27.52 -7.34 -13.62
CA VAL A 75 -28.44 -8.16 -14.42
C VAL A 75 -29.76 -8.38 -13.69
N ALA A 76 -29.73 -8.70 -12.38
CA ALA A 76 -30.91 -8.88 -11.56
C ALA A 76 -31.79 -7.61 -11.47
N ARG A 77 -31.16 -6.41 -11.49
CA ARG A 77 -31.90 -5.12 -11.46
C ARG A 77 -32.50 -4.73 -12.81
N GLN A 78 -31.96 -5.22 -13.93
CA GLN A 78 -32.46 -4.87 -15.27
C GLN A 78 -33.81 -5.53 -15.58
N GLY A 79 -34.28 -6.44 -14.72
CA GLY A 79 -35.51 -7.20 -14.94
C GLY A 79 -35.42 -8.06 -16.21
N GLU A 80 -36.42 -8.91 -16.46
CA GLU A 80 -36.52 -9.80 -17.62
C GLU A 80 -36.78 -9.05 -18.96
N ARG A 81 -35.99 -8.03 -19.27
CA ARG A 81 -35.96 -7.55 -20.65
C ARG A 81 -35.20 -8.58 -21.47
N PRO A 82 -35.86 -9.30 -22.40
CA PRO A 82 -35.16 -10.25 -23.27
C PRO A 82 -34.02 -9.48 -23.97
N PRO A 83 -32.80 -9.99 -23.92
CA PRO A 83 -31.71 -9.33 -24.63
C PRO A 83 -32.06 -9.30 -26.11
N SER A 84 -32.23 -8.09 -26.63
CA SER A 84 -32.38 -7.85 -28.09
C SER A 84 -31.11 -8.17 -28.87
N SER A 85 -30.17 -8.87 -28.25
CA SER A 85 -28.86 -9.22 -28.80
C SER A 85 -28.86 -10.68 -29.30
N THR A 86 -28.37 -10.87 -30.51
CA THR A 86 -28.12 -12.14 -31.22
C THR A 86 -27.11 -13.07 -30.51
N PHE A 87 -26.76 -12.81 -29.24
CA PHE A 87 -25.78 -13.60 -28.50
C PHE A 87 -26.45 -14.48 -27.45
N PRO A 88 -25.92 -15.71 -27.22
CA PRO A 88 -26.39 -16.58 -26.15
C PRO A 88 -26.27 -15.89 -24.78
N PRO A 89 -27.24 -16.09 -23.87
CA PRO A 89 -27.29 -15.40 -22.56
C PRO A 89 -26.05 -15.63 -21.67
N ALA A 90 -25.38 -16.77 -21.82
CA ALA A 90 -24.15 -17.08 -21.10
C ALA A 90 -22.98 -16.13 -21.44
N ASN A 91 -22.83 -15.79 -22.72
CA ASN A 91 -21.74 -14.92 -23.17
C ASN A 91 -21.96 -13.45 -22.77
N HIS A 92 -23.19 -13.04 -22.51
CA HIS A 92 -23.50 -11.67 -22.09
C HIS A 92 -23.03 -11.39 -20.65
N LEU A 93 -23.20 -12.34 -19.74
CA LEU A 93 -22.76 -12.20 -18.35
C LEU A 93 -21.23 -12.15 -18.25
N GLU A 94 -20.52 -12.97 -19.04
CA GLU A 94 -19.06 -12.97 -19.06
C GLU A 94 -18.50 -11.64 -19.59
N LEU A 95 -19.05 -11.13 -20.70
CA LEU A 95 -18.66 -9.84 -21.26
C LEU A 95 -18.94 -8.67 -20.29
N LEU A 96 -20.07 -8.73 -19.60
CA LEU A 96 -20.41 -7.72 -18.59
C LEU A 96 -19.44 -7.79 -17.40
N THR A 97 -19.14 -9.00 -16.93
CA THR A 97 -18.18 -9.22 -15.84
C THR A 97 -16.78 -8.67 -16.19
N ASP A 98 -16.30 -8.92 -17.41
CA ASP A 98 -14.98 -8.42 -17.84
C ASP A 98 -14.96 -6.89 -17.97
N ARG A 99 -16.02 -6.26 -18.43
CA ARG A 99 -16.15 -4.80 -18.47
C ARG A 99 -16.15 -4.20 -17.05
N ILE A 100 -16.94 -4.80 -16.14
CA ILE A 100 -17.01 -4.35 -14.75
C ILE A 100 -15.65 -4.53 -14.07
N ALA A 101 -14.96 -5.65 -14.30
CA ALA A 101 -13.62 -5.88 -13.76
C ALA A 101 -12.64 -4.79 -14.21
N ALA A 102 -12.62 -4.45 -15.50
CA ALA A 102 -11.76 -3.39 -16.03
C ALA A 102 -12.11 -2.01 -15.43
N ILE A 103 -13.40 -1.69 -15.29
CA ILE A 103 -13.86 -0.43 -14.68
C ILE A 103 -13.48 -0.37 -13.21
N VAL A 104 -13.70 -1.43 -12.45
CA VAL A 104 -13.38 -1.49 -11.01
C VAL A 104 -11.89 -1.32 -10.78
N LEU A 105 -11.05 -2.01 -11.55
CA LEU A 105 -9.59 -1.83 -11.48
C LEU A 105 -9.17 -0.40 -11.79
N ALA A 106 -9.68 0.18 -12.88
CA ALA A 106 -9.36 1.56 -13.24
C ALA A 106 -9.80 2.56 -12.16
N LEU A 107 -11.00 2.38 -11.59
CA LEU A 107 -11.50 3.22 -10.49
C LEU A 107 -10.65 3.08 -9.23
N THR A 108 -10.17 1.88 -8.92
CA THR A 108 -9.28 1.63 -7.78
C THR A 108 -7.95 2.39 -7.96
N THR A 109 -7.34 2.27 -9.14
CA THR A 109 -6.10 2.99 -9.48
C THR A 109 -6.28 4.51 -9.38
N VAL A 110 -7.36 5.05 -9.94
CA VAL A 110 -7.68 6.49 -9.84
C VAL A 110 -7.92 6.90 -8.38
N GLY A 111 -8.65 6.07 -7.61
CA GLY A 111 -8.90 6.31 -6.19
C GLY A 111 -7.59 6.34 -5.38
N LEU A 112 -6.69 5.39 -5.61
CA LEU A 112 -5.36 5.37 -4.99
C LEU A 112 -4.53 6.59 -5.36
N LEU A 113 -4.56 7.00 -6.62
CA LEU A 113 -3.84 8.20 -7.09
C LEU A 113 -4.37 9.47 -6.40
N ILE A 114 -5.69 9.64 -6.31
CA ILE A 114 -6.31 10.79 -5.65
C ILE A 114 -5.98 10.80 -4.16
N ALA A 115 -6.11 9.64 -3.49
CA ALA A 115 -5.82 9.52 -2.06
C ALA A 115 -4.33 9.78 -1.78
N GLY A 116 -3.43 9.18 -2.58
CA GLY A 116 -1.99 9.38 -2.46
C GLY A 116 -1.58 10.83 -2.71
N ALA A 117 -2.11 11.47 -3.75
CA ALA A 117 -1.83 12.87 -4.05
C ALA A 117 -2.36 13.81 -2.94
N GLY A 118 -3.54 13.52 -2.40
CA GLY A 118 -4.13 14.29 -1.30
C GLY A 118 -3.31 14.22 -0.01
N ASN A 119 -2.79 13.03 0.31
CA ASN A 119 -2.04 12.79 1.54
C ASN A 119 -0.51 12.98 1.41
N HIS A 120 -0.01 13.21 0.20
CA HIS A 120 1.43 13.27 -0.07
C HIS A 120 2.19 14.23 0.87
N LYS A 121 1.68 15.44 1.08
CA LYS A 121 2.32 16.44 1.96
C LYS A 121 2.40 15.97 3.41
N VAL A 122 1.36 15.30 3.90
CA VAL A 122 1.29 14.78 5.29
C VAL A 122 2.29 13.65 5.45
N VAL A 123 2.35 12.71 4.50
CA VAL A 123 3.26 11.57 4.51
C VAL A 123 4.72 12.01 4.43
N VAL A 124 5.04 12.95 3.54
CA VAL A 124 6.40 13.50 3.41
C VAL A 124 6.81 14.19 4.72
N ALA A 125 5.93 15.01 5.29
CA ALA A 125 6.22 15.69 6.56
C ALA A 125 6.42 14.70 7.73
N ALA A 126 5.65 13.61 7.80
CA ALA A 126 5.80 12.56 8.80
C ALA A 126 7.12 11.79 8.60
N THR A 127 7.45 11.43 7.36
CA THR A 127 8.70 10.76 7.02
C THR A 127 9.92 11.63 7.38
N ASP A 128 9.88 12.91 7.05
CA ASP A 128 10.94 13.86 7.40
C ASP A 128 11.10 14.03 8.91
N ARG A 129 9.98 14.06 9.65
CA ARG A 129 10.04 14.11 11.14
C ARG A 129 10.71 12.86 11.70
N LEU A 130 10.30 11.68 11.24
CA LEU A 130 10.91 10.42 11.65
C LEU A 130 12.39 10.34 11.31
N ALA A 131 12.79 10.76 10.11
CA ALA A 131 14.19 10.78 9.68
C ALA A 131 15.05 11.73 10.53
N ARG A 132 14.56 12.96 10.78
CA ARG A 132 15.24 13.92 11.67
C ARG A 132 15.33 13.42 13.10
N GLY A 133 14.25 12.83 13.61
CA GLY A 133 14.24 12.23 14.95
C GLY A 133 15.23 11.09 15.08
N GLY A 134 15.28 10.19 14.07
CA GLY A 134 16.24 9.10 14.04
C GLY A 134 17.70 9.56 13.96
N ALA A 135 17.99 10.62 13.21
CA ALA A 135 19.32 11.23 13.20
C ALA A 135 19.71 11.78 14.58
N ALA A 136 18.82 12.56 15.20
CA ALA A 136 19.06 13.11 16.52
C ALA A 136 19.23 12.03 17.62
N ALA A 137 18.43 10.95 17.55
CA ALA A 137 18.58 9.81 18.43
C ALA A 137 19.93 9.12 18.26
N ARG A 138 20.38 8.96 17.01
CA ARG A 138 21.69 8.37 16.70
C ARG A 138 22.82 9.22 17.25
N ASP A 139 22.79 10.51 17.01
CA ASP A 139 23.83 11.43 17.48
C ASP A 139 23.90 11.44 19.01
N PHE A 140 22.75 11.47 19.69
CA PHE A 140 22.67 11.36 21.14
C PHE A 140 23.28 10.05 21.64
N ALA A 141 22.95 8.93 21.01
CA ALA A 141 23.48 7.61 21.40
C ALA A 141 24.99 7.48 21.14
N LEU A 142 25.51 8.11 20.08
CA LEU A 142 26.95 8.13 19.79
C LEU A 142 27.74 8.92 20.86
N VAL A 143 27.13 9.91 21.48
CA VAL A 143 27.75 10.69 22.55
C VAL A 143 27.63 9.97 23.91
N HIS A 144 26.43 9.56 24.28
CA HIS A 144 26.09 9.12 25.64
C HIS A 144 25.99 7.60 25.81
N GLY A 145 25.91 6.82 24.70
CA GLY A 145 25.75 5.38 24.77
C GLY A 145 27.03 4.62 25.12
N ALA A 146 26.85 3.41 25.65
CA ALA A 146 27.93 2.45 25.85
C ALA A 146 28.51 1.97 24.50
N ALA A 147 29.59 1.21 24.50
CA ALA A 147 30.31 0.82 23.29
C ALA A 147 29.44 -0.01 22.32
N ASP A 148 28.64 -0.92 22.85
CA ASP A 148 27.66 -1.73 22.12
C ASP A 148 26.54 -0.86 21.51
N ILE A 149 26.00 0.10 22.27
CA ILE A 149 25.02 1.06 21.78
C ILE A 149 25.58 1.92 20.64
N LYS A 150 26.81 2.40 20.76
CA LYS A 150 27.49 3.16 19.70
C LYS A 150 27.66 2.34 18.42
N ARG A 151 27.98 1.05 18.56
CA ARG A 151 28.07 0.14 17.43
C ARG A 151 26.71 -0.06 16.77
N ASN A 152 25.68 -0.37 17.54
CA ASN A 152 24.31 -0.63 17.04
C ASN A 152 23.66 0.64 16.47
N ALA A 153 23.94 1.82 17.02
CA ALA A 153 23.53 3.10 16.47
C ALA A 153 24.13 3.36 15.08
N ARG A 154 25.41 2.98 14.86
CA ARG A 154 26.06 3.09 13.53
C ARG A 154 25.45 2.11 12.51
N ALA A 155 25.03 0.93 12.96
CA ALA A 155 24.33 -0.05 12.13
C ALA A 155 22.86 0.34 11.81
N ALA A 156 22.40 1.51 12.26
CA ALA A 156 21.04 2.03 12.08
C ALA A 156 19.93 1.16 12.68
N ASN A 157 20.22 0.33 13.67
CA ASN A 157 19.24 -0.48 14.40
C ASN A 157 18.47 0.40 15.43
N ILE A 158 17.63 1.30 14.92
CA ILE A 158 16.78 2.16 15.75
C ILE A 158 15.34 1.71 15.60
N ASN A 159 14.73 1.28 16.70
CA ASN A 159 13.31 0.96 16.75
C ASN A 159 12.56 2.20 17.27
N SER A 160 11.66 2.75 16.45
CA SER A 160 10.86 3.93 16.77
C SER A 160 9.40 3.56 17.01
N HIS A 161 8.80 4.16 18.02
CA HIS A 161 7.36 4.12 18.28
C HIS A 161 6.86 5.56 18.44
N GLU A 162 5.86 5.93 17.66
CA GLU A 162 5.23 7.24 17.73
C GLU A 162 4.22 7.23 18.89
N LEU A 163 4.29 8.25 19.75
CA LEU A 163 3.38 8.43 20.87
C LEU A 163 2.13 9.20 20.40
N GLU A 164 1.13 9.28 21.26
CA GLU A 164 -0.13 9.99 20.95
C GLU A 164 0.07 11.45 20.52
N GLN A 165 1.17 12.04 20.88
CA GLN A 165 1.52 13.42 20.54
C GLN A 165 2.30 13.47 19.23
N ASP A 166 1.78 14.18 18.25
CA ASP A 166 2.31 14.31 16.88
C ASP A 166 3.81 14.73 16.89
N GLY A 167 4.67 13.87 16.37
CA GLY A 167 6.12 14.12 16.29
C GLY A 167 6.92 13.81 17.56
N LEU A 168 6.31 13.24 18.59
CA LEU A 168 7.00 12.70 19.75
C LEU A 168 7.22 11.20 19.58
N PHE A 169 8.47 10.77 19.54
CA PHE A 169 8.85 9.38 19.33
C PHE A 169 9.59 8.83 20.53
N ARG A 170 9.28 7.60 20.92
CA ARG A 170 10.17 6.79 21.75
C ARG A 170 11.07 5.98 20.82
N MET A 171 12.36 6.27 20.83
CA MET A 171 13.36 5.62 19.99
C MET A 171 14.29 4.78 20.82
N CYS A 172 14.43 3.51 20.47
CA CYS A 172 15.23 2.54 21.20
C CYS A 172 16.29 1.92 20.31
N ILE A 173 17.51 1.81 20.83
CA ILE A 173 18.65 1.13 20.22
C ILE A 173 18.94 -0.10 21.07
N PRO A 174 18.90 -1.32 20.51
CA PRO A 174 19.10 -2.53 21.29
C PRO A 174 20.54 -2.59 21.81
N TYR A 175 20.71 -3.14 23.02
CA TYR A 175 22.00 -3.65 23.47
C TYR A 175 22.34 -4.95 22.70
N ASP A 176 23.50 -5.52 22.94
CA ASP A 176 23.83 -6.86 22.45
C ASP A 176 22.88 -7.92 23.04
N ASP A 177 22.39 -7.68 24.24
CA ASP A 177 21.27 -8.41 24.84
C ASP A 177 19.94 -7.85 24.28
N PRO A 178 19.17 -8.65 23.48
CA PRO A 178 17.95 -8.19 22.85
C PRO A 178 16.79 -7.91 23.83
N THR A 179 16.92 -8.31 25.09
CA THR A 179 15.92 -8.03 26.13
C THR A 179 16.00 -6.60 26.65
N ARG A 180 17.09 -5.89 26.37
CA ARG A 180 17.37 -4.53 26.82
C ARG A 180 17.61 -3.58 25.64
N ALA A 181 17.21 -2.35 25.82
CA ALA A 181 17.42 -1.28 24.85
C ALA A 181 17.78 0.05 25.54
N PHE A 182 18.59 0.83 24.88
CA PHE A 182 18.85 2.22 25.24
C PHE A 182 17.77 3.08 24.57
N CYS A 183 16.82 3.54 25.37
CA CYS A 183 15.66 4.27 24.88
C CYS A 183 15.76 5.77 25.20
N MET A 184 15.11 6.56 24.35
CA MET A 184 15.03 8.01 24.49
C MET A 184 13.74 8.55 23.90
N TYR A 185 13.24 9.64 24.43
CA TYR A 185 12.14 10.41 23.87
C TYR A 185 12.70 11.50 22.95
N VAL A 186 12.23 11.53 21.73
CA VAL A 186 12.66 12.48 20.69
C VAL A 186 11.46 13.30 20.24
N ASP A 187 11.50 14.60 20.49
CA ASP A 187 10.52 15.55 19.97
C ASP A 187 11.04 16.11 18.63
N ALA A 188 10.57 15.52 17.54
CA ALA A 188 10.93 15.88 16.18
C ALA A 188 10.04 16.99 15.60
N SER A 189 9.06 17.50 16.36
CA SER A 189 8.29 18.68 15.99
C SER A 189 9.15 19.94 16.05
N LYS A 190 10.16 19.95 16.89
CA LYS A 190 11.12 21.05 17.07
C LYS A 190 12.24 21.02 16.03
N LYS A 191 12.83 22.17 15.77
CA LYS A 191 14.00 22.35 14.90
C LYS A 191 15.06 23.16 15.65
N PRO A 192 16.15 22.55 16.12
CA PRO A 192 16.53 21.13 16.04
C PRO A 192 15.64 20.24 16.94
N PRO A 193 15.54 18.91 16.66
CA PRO A 193 14.86 17.95 17.52
C PRO A 193 15.46 17.93 18.93
N THR A 194 14.62 17.77 19.95
CA THR A 194 15.09 17.64 21.33
C THR A 194 15.05 16.18 21.76
N VAL A 195 16.11 15.73 22.43
CA VAL A 195 16.26 14.36 22.90
C VAL A 195 16.35 14.34 24.41
N LYS A 196 15.57 13.44 25.04
CA LYS A 196 15.63 13.17 26.50
C LYS A 196 15.83 11.67 26.72
N PRO A 197 16.79 11.25 27.56
CA PRO A 197 16.97 9.84 27.86
C PRO A 197 15.72 9.28 28.56
N ASP A 198 15.39 8.03 28.24
CA ASP A 198 14.39 7.26 28.98
C ASP A 198 15.11 6.38 30.01
N THR A 199 14.55 6.28 31.21
CA THR A 199 15.04 5.41 32.27
C THR A 199 14.60 3.96 32.10
N ASP A 200 13.55 3.72 31.30
CA ASP A 200 13.05 2.37 30.97
C ASP A 200 13.89 1.73 29.87
N THR A 201 14.59 0.66 30.19
CA THR A 201 15.47 -0.06 29.27
C THR A 201 14.77 -1.16 28.50
N ARG A 202 13.45 -1.32 28.64
CA ARG A 202 12.67 -2.29 27.86
C ARG A 202 12.50 -1.82 26.41
N PRO A 203 12.65 -2.70 25.41
CA PRO A 203 12.42 -2.36 24.01
C PRO A 203 10.95 -1.99 23.76
N ASN A 204 10.68 -1.20 22.71
CA ASN A 204 9.33 -0.76 22.36
C ASN A 204 8.33 -1.92 22.25
N GLY A 205 8.74 -3.05 21.67
CA GLY A 205 7.88 -4.23 21.56
C GLY A 205 7.49 -4.87 22.91
N ALA A 206 8.20 -4.58 24.00
CA ALA A 206 7.84 -5.04 25.34
C ALA A 206 6.95 -4.02 26.10
N VAL A 207 7.08 -2.72 25.78
CA VAL A 207 6.33 -1.64 26.45
C VAL A 207 4.96 -1.42 25.79
N PHE A 208 4.92 -1.45 24.43
CA PHE A 208 3.73 -1.16 23.64
C PHE A 208 3.13 -2.44 23.01
N ARG A 209 3.37 -3.60 23.61
CA ARG A 209 2.68 -4.82 23.22
C ARG A 209 1.21 -4.66 23.62
N ASN A 210 0.36 -4.41 22.65
CA ASN A 210 -1.08 -4.55 22.88
C ASN A 210 -1.35 -6.02 23.25
N PRO A 211 -2.11 -6.29 24.32
CA PRO A 211 -2.51 -7.63 24.72
C PRO A 211 -3.36 -8.32 23.65
#